data_07b8fccf8584c19c18a073febb98e2ac
#
_entry.id   07b8fccf8584c19c18a073febb98e2ac
#
_cell.length_a   1.000
_cell.length_b   1.000
_cell.length_c   1.000
_cell.angle_alpha   90.00
_cell.angle_beta   90.00
_cell.angle_gamma   90.00
#
_symmetry.space_group_name_H-M   'P 1'
#
loop_
_entity.id
_entity.type
_entity.pdbx_description
1 polymer ?
#
loop_
_entity_poly.entity_id
_entity_poly.type
_entity_poly.pdbx_seq_one_letter_code
_entity_poly.pdbx_strand_id
1 'polypeptide(L)'
;VLSRRQAVAQAEARIDQSTTRLSRASIAEAEAQRRLDDTLIRADFSGTLADVSVVQGRLVSSNEQLARLIDAEALEVAFRVSTQQFARLLDDTGNLTRSDVTVVLDVFGTNLTATGTLSRAGAAVGDGQTGRLLFATLNSAPGFRPGDFVTVKIEEPPLEQVARLPASALNAASEVLVLADEDRLE
;
A
#
# COMPACT_ATOMS: atom_id res chain seq x y z
N VAL A 1 57.85 -43.12 11.93
CA VAL A 1 57.29 -42.06 11.10
C VAL A 1 55.79 -42.29 10.88
N LEU A 2 55.32 -43.49 10.58
CA LEU A 2 53.92 -43.86 10.35
C LEU A 2 53.04 -43.68 11.59
N SER A 3 53.49 -44.12 12.77
CA SER A 3 52.71 -43.96 14.03
C SER A 3 52.47 -42.51 14.43
N ARG A 4 53.39 -41.60 14.16
CA ARG A 4 53.20 -40.16 14.41
C ARG A 4 52.17 -39.55 13.48
N ARG A 5 52.16 -39.94 12.19
CA ARG A 5 51.13 -39.49 11.21
C ARG A 5 49.73 -39.97 11.61
N GLN A 6 49.62 -41.23 12.10
CA GLN A 6 48.34 -41.74 12.58
C GLN A 6 47.86 -40.99 13.84
N ALA A 7 48.77 -40.65 14.77
CA ALA A 7 48.42 -39.90 15.98
C ALA A 7 47.94 -38.46 15.61
N VAL A 8 48.57 -37.82 14.64
CA VAL A 8 48.12 -36.51 14.15
C VAL A 8 46.72 -36.59 13.50
N ALA A 9 46.51 -37.54 12.60
CA ALA A 9 45.23 -37.74 11.95
C ALA A 9 44.10 -38.03 12.96
N GLN A 10 44.39 -38.82 14.02
CA GLN A 10 43.44 -39.06 15.10
C GLN A 10 43.14 -37.80 15.93
N ALA A 11 44.16 -36.97 16.20
CA ALA A 11 43.95 -35.68 16.87
C ALA A 11 43.12 -34.71 16.05
N GLU A 12 43.40 -34.61 14.76
CA GLU A 12 42.62 -33.79 13.82
C GLU A 12 41.15 -34.24 13.76
N ALA A 13 40.90 -35.56 13.64
CA ALA A 13 39.53 -36.08 13.64
C ALA A 13 38.78 -35.80 14.98
N ARG A 14 39.47 -35.79 16.10
CA ARG A 14 38.89 -35.41 17.40
C ARG A 14 38.56 -33.90 17.45
N ILE A 15 39.41 -33.07 16.90
CA ILE A 15 39.16 -31.64 16.80
C ILE A 15 37.92 -31.38 15.91
N ASP A 16 37.85 -31.99 14.73
CA ASP A 16 36.70 -31.86 13.81
C ASP A 16 35.41 -32.34 14.46
N GLN A 17 35.46 -33.49 15.16
CA GLN A 17 34.32 -34.00 15.91
C GLN A 17 33.87 -33.03 17.02
N SER A 18 34.84 -32.46 17.76
CA SER A 18 34.54 -31.49 18.82
C SER A 18 33.98 -30.20 18.27
N THR A 19 34.52 -29.72 17.16
CA THR A 19 34.01 -28.54 16.43
C THR A 19 32.58 -28.75 15.92
N THR A 20 32.30 -29.93 15.35
CA THR A 20 30.95 -30.30 14.90
C THR A 20 29.97 -30.37 16.08
N ARG A 21 30.39 -30.93 17.23
CA ARG A 21 29.54 -30.95 18.42
C ARG A 21 29.26 -29.55 18.96
N LEU A 22 30.27 -28.69 19.00
CA LEU A 22 30.12 -27.30 19.43
C LEU A 22 29.14 -26.53 18.51
N SER A 23 29.31 -26.69 17.20
CA SER A 23 28.41 -26.08 16.23
C SER A 23 26.96 -26.54 16.37
N ARG A 24 26.73 -27.82 16.56
CA ARG A 24 25.37 -28.35 16.82
C ARG A 24 24.78 -27.83 18.13
N ALA A 25 25.58 -27.72 19.18
CA ALA A 25 25.12 -27.20 20.46
C ALA A 25 24.75 -25.70 20.35
N SER A 26 25.56 -24.90 19.63
CA SER A 26 25.27 -23.50 19.41
C SER A 26 24.01 -23.27 18.55
N ILE A 27 23.76 -24.14 17.57
CA ILE A 27 22.50 -24.10 16.77
C ILE A 27 21.30 -24.42 17.66
N ALA A 28 21.42 -25.49 18.49
CA ALA A 28 20.33 -25.88 19.40
C ALA A 28 20.02 -24.79 20.44
N GLU A 29 21.04 -24.12 20.95
CA GLU A 29 20.88 -22.95 21.84
C GLU A 29 20.17 -21.82 21.14
N ALA A 30 20.60 -21.42 19.93
CA ALA A 30 20.00 -20.38 19.15
C ALA A 30 18.53 -20.67 18.79
N GLU A 31 18.19 -21.92 18.51
CA GLU A 31 16.80 -22.35 18.28
C GLU A 31 15.95 -22.31 19.56
N ALA A 32 16.53 -22.69 20.71
CA ALA A 32 15.84 -22.60 22.00
C ALA A 32 15.59 -21.13 22.38
N GLN A 33 16.58 -20.27 22.16
CA GLN A 33 16.45 -18.81 22.39
C GLN A 33 15.36 -18.20 21.51
N ARG A 34 15.36 -18.51 20.21
CA ARG A 34 14.28 -18.03 19.30
C ARG A 34 12.90 -18.48 19.78
N ARG A 35 12.75 -19.74 20.16
CA ARG A 35 11.47 -20.23 20.71
C ARG A 35 11.03 -19.49 21.97
N LEU A 36 11.99 -19.09 22.82
CA LEU A 36 11.69 -18.26 23.99
C LEU A 36 11.28 -16.84 23.58
N ASP A 37 12.01 -16.23 22.64
CA ASP A 37 11.70 -14.89 22.14
C ASP A 37 10.32 -14.85 21.47
N ASP A 38 9.94 -15.89 20.73
CA ASP A 38 8.64 -16.05 20.08
C ASP A 38 7.46 -16.14 21.07
N THR A 39 7.72 -16.38 22.36
CA THR A 39 6.68 -16.32 23.39
C THR A 39 6.31 -14.89 23.79
N LEU A 40 7.11 -13.90 23.38
CA LEU A 40 6.90 -12.49 23.64
C LEU A 40 6.55 -11.77 22.35
N ILE A 41 5.27 -11.64 22.06
CA ILE A 41 4.79 -10.90 20.87
C ILE A 41 4.81 -9.41 21.20
N ARG A 42 5.53 -8.65 20.38
CA ARG A 42 5.66 -7.18 20.49
C ARG A 42 5.18 -6.51 19.22
N ALA A 43 4.69 -5.29 19.36
CA ALA A 43 4.37 -4.45 18.22
C ALA A 43 5.65 -3.94 17.55
N ASP A 44 5.73 -4.05 16.22
CA ASP A 44 6.86 -3.56 15.42
C ASP A 44 6.78 -2.05 15.15
N PHE A 45 5.60 -1.47 15.32
CA PHE A 45 5.34 -0.04 15.13
C PHE A 45 4.28 0.45 16.11
N SER A 46 4.18 1.76 16.29
CA SER A 46 3.13 2.40 17.10
C SER A 46 1.80 2.36 16.36
N GLY A 47 0.73 2.00 17.05
CA GLY A 47 -0.58 1.90 16.41
C GLY A 47 -1.71 1.58 17.39
N THR A 48 -2.90 1.37 16.86
CA THR A 48 -4.09 0.99 17.61
C THR A 48 -4.41 -0.48 17.38
N LEU A 49 -4.65 -1.21 18.48
CA LEU A 49 -5.09 -2.60 18.38
C LEU A 49 -6.57 -2.67 18.01
N ALA A 50 -6.88 -3.47 17.00
CA ALA A 50 -8.23 -3.83 16.61
C ALA A 50 -8.38 -5.36 16.63
N ASP A 51 -9.63 -5.83 16.64
CA ASP A 51 -9.98 -7.25 16.57
C ASP A 51 -9.24 -8.10 17.62
N VAL A 52 -9.11 -7.60 18.85
CA VAL A 52 -8.46 -8.32 19.95
C VAL A 52 -9.32 -9.53 20.32
N SER A 53 -8.81 -10.73 20.05
CA SER A 53 -9.53 -12.01 20.24
C SER A 53 -9.06 -12.78 21.48
N VAL A 54 -8.06 -12.27 22.21
CA VAL A 54 -7.45 -12.99 23.33
C VAL A 54 -7.77 -12.37 24.67
N VAL A 55 -7.90 -13.24 25.67
CA VAL A 55 -8.04 -12.86 27.08
C VAL A 55 -7.01 -13.61 27.90
N GLN A 56 -6.64 -13.05 29.04
CA GLN A 56 -5.67 -13.65 29.94
C GLN A 56 -6.12 -15.07 30.38
N GLY A 57 -5.21 -16.02 30.34
CA GLY A 57 -5.46 -17.42 30.74
C GLY A 57 -6.02 -18.30 29.60
N ARG A 58 -6.28 -17.75 28.42
CA ARG A 58 -6.70 -18.55 27.26
C ARG A 58 -5.51 -19.29 26.63
N LEU A 59 -5.75 -20.52 26.20
CA LEU A 59 -4.82 -21.26 25.35
C LEU A 59 -4.96 -20.72 23.92
N VAL A 60 -3.85 -20.40 23.28
CA VAL A 60 -3.76 -19.98 21.89
C VAL A 60 -3.07 -21.03 21.04
N SER A 61 -3.49 -21.16 19.79
CA SER A 61 -2.92 -22.11 18.85
C SER A 61 -1.88 -21.44 17.94
N SER A 62 -0.97 -22.22 17.36
CA SER A 62 -0.07 -21.72 16.32
C SER A 62 -0.87 -21.16 15.14
N ASN A 63 -0.45 -20.00 14.61
CA ASN A 63 -1.09 -19.28 13.52
C ASN A 63 -2.48 -18.68 13.86
N GLU A 64 -2.85 -18.61 15.14
CA GLU A 64 -4.05 -17.90 15.55
C GLU A 64 -3.82 -16.38 15.52
N GLN A 65 -4.74 -15.64 14.92
CA GLN A 65 -4.70 -14.17 14.94
C GLN A 65 -5.14 -13.70 16.34
N LEU A 66 -4.27 -13.01 17.04
CA LEU A 66 -4.52 -12.52 18.40
C LEU A 66 -5.15 -11.13 18.41
N ALA A 67 -4.68 -10.27 17.51
CA ALA A 67 -5.15 -8.91 17.31
C ALA A 67 -4.71 -8.42 15.93
N ARG A 68 -5.18 -7.24 15.54
CA ARG A 68 -4.70 -6.49 14.39
C ARG A 68 -4.12 -5.18 14.87
N LEU A 69 -2.89 -4.87 14.48
CA LEU A 69 -2.29 -3.57 14.73
C LEU A 69 -2.50 -2.68 13.52
N ILE A 70 -3.05 -1.50 13.74
CA ILE A 70 -3.38 -0.53 12.70
C ILE A 70 -2.54 0.71 12.92
N ASP A 71 -1.78 1.10 11.91
CA ASP A 71 -1.10 2.38 11.85
C ASP A 71 -2.09 3.45 11.36
N ALA A 72 -2.50 4.33 12.26
CA ALA A 72 -3.42 5.41 11.93
C ALA A 72 -2.77 6.55 11.11
N GLU A 73 -1.43 6.60 11.06
CA GLU A 73 -0.69 7.61 10.31
C GLU A 73 -0.37 7.17 8.88
N ALA A 74 -0.46 5.84 8.61
CA ALA A 74 -0.17 5.25 7.30
C ALA A 74 -1.44 4.76 6.59
N LEU A 75 -2.48 5.59 6.52
CA LEU A 75 -3.72 5.26 5.84
C LEU A 75 -3.61 5.50 4.32
N GLU A 76 -4.21 4.60 3.56
CA GLU A 76 -4.34 4.69 2.12
C GLU A 76 -5.83 4.60 1.73
N VAL A 77 -6.28 5.42 0.79
CA VAL A 77 -7.60 5.32 0.21
C VAL A 77 -7.53 4.64 -1.15
N ALA A 78 -8.42 3.67 -1.36
CA ALA A 78 -8.58 2.97 -2.62
C ALA A 78 -9.91 3.39 -3.27
N PHE A 79 -9.86 3.83 -4.52
CA PHE A 79 -11.03 4.30 -5.24
C PHE A 79 -10.94 3.95 -6.74
N ARG A 80 -12.07 4.00 -7.44
CA ARG A 80 -12.14 3.70 -8.87
C ARG A 80 -12.48 4.93 -9.67
N VAL A 81 -11.81 5.04 -10.82
CA VAL A 81 -12.08 6.07 -11.81
C VAL A 81 -12.42 5.42 -13.14
N SER A 82 -13.18 6.10 -13.99
CA SER A 82 -13.41 5.64 -15.35
C SER A 82 -12.11 5.65 -16.17
N THR A 83 -12.06 4.90 -17.26
CA THR A 83 -10.90 4.91 -18.17
C THR A 83 -10.61 6.29 -18.71
N GLN A 84 -11.66 7.08 -18.97
CA GLN A 84 -11.51 8.46 -19.48
C GLN A 84 -10.90 9.39 -18.42
N GLN A 85 -11.35 9.29 -17.15
CA GLN A 85 -10.76 10.04 -16.05
C GLN A 85 -9.30 9.62 -15.81
N PHE A 86 -9.04 8.31 -15.87
CA PHE A 86 -7.69 7.78 -15.72
C PHE A 86 -6.73 8.35 -16.76
N ALA A 87 -7.16 8.43 -18.04
CA ALA A 87 -6.35 8.99 -19.12
C ALA A 87 -5.90 10.44 -18.85
N ARG A 88 -6.74 11.24 -18.16
CA ARG A 88 -6.41 12.63 -17.80
C ARG A 88 -5.40 12.75 -16.65
N LEU A 89 -5.20 11.67 -15.90
CA LEU A 89 -4.24 11.61 -14.78
C LEU A 89 -2.88 11.07 -15.24
N LEU A 90 -2.71 10.77 -16.51
CA LEU A 90 -1.43 10.34 -17.08
C LEU A 90 -0.67 11.53 -17.66
N ASP A 91 0.65 11.48 -17.52
CA ASP A 91 1.55 12.37 -18.23
C ASP A 91 1.76 11.93 -19.68
N ASP A 92 2.50 12.71 -20.47
CA ASP A 92 2.82 12.42 -21.88
C ASP A 92 3.58 11.11 -22.08
N THR A 93 4.19 10.57 -21.04
CA THR A 93 4.92 9.29 -21.03
C THR A 93 4.04 8.10 -20.62
N GLY A 94 2.77 8.36 -20.27
CA GLY A 94 1.82 7.34 -19.83
C GLY A 94 1.96 6.95 -18.36
N ASN A 95 2.72 7.69 -17.58
CA ASN A 95 2.83 7.48 -16.14
C ASN A 95 1.78 8.27 -15.38
N LEU A 96 1.41 7.75 -14.20
CA LEU A 96 0.46 8.40 -13.33
C LEU A 96 1.08 9.69 -12.74
N THR A 97 0.42 10.82 -12.97
CA THR A 97 0.83 12.10 -12.41
C THR A 97 0.53 12.14 -10.91
N ARG A 98 1.43 12.69 -10.14
CA ARG A 98 1.18 12.96 -8.72
C ARG A 98 0.17 14.10 -8.62
N SER A 99 -1.05 13.76 -8.26
CA SER A 99 -2.14 14.72 -8.08
C SER A 99 -2.56 14.74 -6.61
N ASP A 100 -2.94 15.90 -6.13
CA ASP A 100 -3.48 16.02 -4.79
C ASP A 100 -4.91 15.47 -4.75
N VAL A 101 -5.21 14.79 -3.65
CA VAL A 101 -6.54 14.25 -3.40
C VAL A 101 -7.09 14.81 -2.10
N THR A 102 -8.38 15.10 -2.11
CA THR A 102 -9.14 15.44 -0.91
C THR A 102 -10.14 14.33 -0.64
N VAL A 103 -10.06 13.77 0.55
CA VAL A 103 -10.94 12.69 1.00
C VAL A 103 -11.92 13.22 2.03
N VAL A 104 -13.19 12.97 1.83
CA VAL A 104 -14.28 13.44 2.70
C VAL A 104 -15.04 12.24 3.25
N LEU A 105 -15.10 12.14 4.56
CA LEU A 105 -15.93 11.21 5.31
C LEU A 105 -17.12 11.98 5.87
N ASP A 106 -18.34 11.59 5.45
CA ASP A 106 -19.58 12.15 5.98
C ASP A 106 -19.99 11.40 7.26
N VAL A 107 -20.00 12.11 8.37
CA VAL A 107 -20.40 11.57 9.68
C VAL A 107 -21.61 12.37 10.18
N PHE A 108 -22.80 12.02 9.67
CA PHE A 108 -24.10 12.55 10.14
C PHE A 108 -24.14 14.07 10.40
N GLY A 109 -23.76 14.86 9.40
CA GLY A 109 -23.81 16.34 9.46
C GLY A 109 -22.50 17.01 9.83
N THR A 110 -21.44 16.25 10.07
CA THR A 110 -20.06 16.75 10.19
C THR A 110 -19.19 16.04 9.17
N ASN A 111 -18.54 16.80 8.30
CA ASN A 111 -17.62 16.26 7.32
C ASN A 111 -16.18 16.27 7.88
N LEU A 112 -15.61 15.09 8.04
CA LEU A 112 -14.16 14.96 8.25
C LEU A 112 -13.46 15.00 6.90
N THR A 113 -12.39 15.78 6.81
CA THR A 113 -11.64 15.94 5.56
C THR A 113 -10.18 15.59 5.82
N ALA A 114 -9.62 14.82 4.91
CA ALA A 114 -8.20 14.50 4.88
C ALA A 114 -7.64 14.83 3.49
N THR A 115 -6.37 15.21 3.44
CA THR A 115 -5.62 15.42 2.19
C THR A 115 -4.64 14.30 1.98
N GLY A 116 -4.32 14.03 0.73
CA GLY A 116 -3.36 13.00 0.36
C GLY A 116 -2.82 13.23 -1.03
N THR A 117 -1.99 12.31 -1.46
CA THR A 117 -1.36 12.34 -2.78
C THR A 117 -1.60 11.02 -3.50
N LEU A 118 -1.95 11.09 -4.76
CA LEU A 118 -2.11 9.92 -5.62
C LEU A 118 -0.79 9.17 -5.72
N SER A 119 -0.78 7.90 -5.31
CA SER A 119 0.45 7.12 -5.17
C SER A 119 0.65 6.12 -6.30
N ARG A 120 -0.37 5.37 -6.66
CA ARG A 120 -0.26 4.29 -7.66
C ARG A 120 -1.61 3.89 -8.24
N ALA A 121 -1.56 3.28 -9.41
CA ALA A 121 -2.68 2.55 -10.01
C ALA A 121 -2.58 1.05 -9.69
N GLY A 122 -3.72 0.39 -9.61
CA GLY A 122 -3.78 -1.06 -9.50
C GLY A 122 -3.16 -1.74 -10.72
N ALA A 123 -2.39 -2.80 -10.49
CA ALA A 123 -1.68 -3.53 -11.53
C ALA A 123 -2.62 -4.27 -12.51
N ALA A 124 -3.85 -4.58 -12.10
CA ALA A 124 -4.82 -5.30 -12.90
C ALA A 124 -6.23 -4.71 -12.74
N VAL A 125 -7.05 -4.93 -13.74
CA VAL A 125 -8.49 -4.70 -13.66
C VAL A 125 -9.13 -6.02 -13.23
N GLY A 126 -9.89 -6.03 -12.15
CA GLY A 126 -10.58 -7.24 -11.69
C GLY A 126 -11.63 -7.70 -12.69
N ASP A 127 -11.88 -9.02 -12.74
CA ASP A 127 -12.86 -9.62 -13.62
C ASP A 127 -14.26 -9.03 -13.40
N GLY A 128 -14.91 -8.63 -14.47
CA GLY A 128 -16.24 -8.01 -14.44
C GLY A 128 -16.28 -6.59 -13.88
N GLN A 129 -15.13 -5.96 -13.66
CA GLN A 129 -15.04 -4.59 -13.13
C GLN A 129 -14.64 -3.60 -14.22
N THR A 130 -15.37 -2.49 -14.29
CA THR A 130 -15.05 -1.38 -15.20
C THR A 130 -14.24 -0.30 -14.47
N GLY A 131 -13.35 0.38 -15.20
CA GLY A 131 -12.51 1.45 -14.68
C GLY A 131 -11.20 0.98 -14.07
N ARG A 132 -10.43 1.93 -13.56
CA ARG A 132 -9.10 1.71 -12.97
C ARG A 132 -9.15 1.93 -11.46
N LEU A 133 -8.54 1.03 -10.72
CA LEU A 133 -8.36 1.17 -9.27
C LEU A 133 -7.13 2.06 -9.03
N LEU A 134 -7.31 3.10 -8.24
CA LEU A 134 -6.26 4.02 -7.82
C LEU A 134 -6.11 3.98 -6.31
N PHE A 135 -4.92 4.33 -5.86
CA PHE A 135 -4.58 4.42 -4.46
C PHE A 135 -3.94 5.78 -4.18
N ALA A 136 -4.35 6.40 -3.10
CA ALA A 136 -3.74 7.63 -2.61
C ALA A 136 -3.36 7.49 -1.15
N THR A 137 -2.14 7.90 -0.82
CA THR A 137 -1.63 7.93 0.55
C THR A 137 -2.14 9.20 1.22
N LEU A 138 -2.71 9.08 2.41
CA LEU A 138 -3.19 10.20 3.19
C LEU A 138 -2.06 10.81 4.02
N ASN A 139 -1.94 12.13 4.02
CA ASN A 139 -0.89 12.83 4.78
C ASN A 139 -1.23 12.89 6.28
N SER A 140 -2.51 13.10 6.60
CA SER A 140 -3.05 13.10 7.95
C SER A 140 -4.55 12.88 7.86
N ALA A 141 -5.06 11.87 8.55
CA ALA A 141 -6.46 11.48 8.48
C ALA A 141 -7.07 11.22 9.87
N PRO A 142 -7.08 12.25 10.76
CA PRO A 142 -7.63 12.06 12.10
C PRO A 142 -9.11 11.71 12.04
N GLY A 143 -9.49 10.66 12.77
CA GLY A 143 -10.86 10.18 12.81
C GLY A 143 -11.24 9.19 11.71
N PHE A 144 -10.41 9.01 10.68
CA PHE A 144 -10.61 7.97 9.64
C PHE A 144 -10.17 6.60 10.15
N ARG A 145 -10.82 5.56 9.66
CA ARG A 145 -10.52 4.16 10.00
C ARG A 145 -10.51 3.28 8.77
N PRO A 146 -9.71 2.21 8.74
CA PRO A 146 -9.80 1.22 7.68
C PRO A 146 -11.22 0.65 7.58
N GLY A 147 -11.76 0.66 6.35
CA GLY A 147 -13.13 0.23 6.07
C GLY A 147 -14.15 1.35 5.97
N ASP A 148 -13.78 2.60 6.24
CA ASP A 148 -14.67 3.74 6.03
C ASP A 148 -14.97 3.94 4.54
N PHE A 149 -16.22 4.30 4.23
CA PHE A 149 -16.64 4.71 2.90
C PHE A 149 -16.51 6.22 2.77
N VAL A 150 -15.72 6.64 1.81
CA VAL A 150 -15.34 8.04 1.65
C VAL A 150 -15.58 8.54 0.24
N THR A 151 -15.78 9.85 0.11
CA THR A 151 -15.79 10.54 -1.19
C THR A 151 -14.40 11.08 -1.47
N VAL A 152 -13.85 10.73 -2.65
CA VAL A 152 -12.54 11.20 -3.08
C VAL A 152 -12.71 12.25 -4.18
N LYS A 153 -12.08 13.40 -3.98
CA LYS A 153 -11.96 14.48 -4.98
C LYS A 153 -10.52 14.54 -5.42
N ILE A 154 -10.28 14.51 -6.72
CA ILE A 154 -8.95 14.60 -7.33
C ILE A 154 -8.87 15.89 -8.10
N GLU A 155 -7.76 16.61 -7.97
CA GLU A 155 -7.42 17.71 -8.84
C GLU A 155 -6.84 17.16 -10.15
N GLU A 156 -7.57 17.36 -11.25
CA GLU A 156 -7.06 17.01 -12.58
C GLU A 156 -6.05 18.07 -13.02
N PRO A 157 -5.00 17.70 -13.77
CA PRO A 157 -4.09 18.67 -14.37
C PRO A 157 -4.85 19.69 -15.19
N PRO A 158 -4.42 20.96 -15.24
CA PRO A 158 -5.04 21.98 -16.06
C PRO A 158 -4.96 21.58 -17.53
N LEU A 159 -6.06 21.75 -18.24
CA LEU A 159 -6.08 21.56 -19.68
C LEU A 159 -5.48 22.80 -20.35
N GLU A 160 -4.43 22.61 -21.12
CA GLU A 160 -3.82 23.67 -21.93
C GLU A 160 -4.51 23.77 -23.29
N GLN A 161 -4.50 24.99 -23.89
CA GLN A 161 -5.03 25.25 -25.21
C GLN A 161 -6.52 24.88 -25.39
N VAL A 162 -7.33 25.10 -24.35
CA VAL A 162 -8.77 24.82 -24.38
C VAL A 162 -9.58 26.12 -24.30
N ALA A 163 -10.70 26.16 -25.01
CA ALA A 163 -11.69 27.21 -24.88
C ALA A 163 -12.93 26.69 -24.16
N ARG A 164 -13.46 27.47 -23.22
CA ARG A 164 -14.73 27.15 -22.56
C ARG A 164 -15.87 27.70 -23.40
N LEU A 165 -16.67 26.83 -23.94
CA LEU A 165 -17.83 27.19 -24.75
C LEU A 165 -19.12 26.74 -24.05
N PRO A 166 -20.22 27.52 -24.19
CA PRO A 166 -21.52 27.06 -23.73
C PRO A 166 -21.97 25.86 -24.59
N ALA A 167 -22.73 24.94 -24.01
CA ALA A 167 -23.22 23.77 -24.74
C ALA A 167 -24.07 24.14 -25.99
N SER A 168 -24.68 25.30 -26.00
CA SER A 168 -25.44 25.85 -27.15
C SER A 168 -24.57 26.26 -28.35
N ALA A 169 -23.24 26.33 -28.18
CA ALA A 169 -22.31 26.60 -29.29
C ALA A 169 -21.97 25.32 -30.10
N LEU A 170 -22.37 24.16 -29.62
CA LEU A 170 -22.23 22.88 -30.35
C LEU A 170 -23.45 22.67 -31.25
N ASN A 171 -23.21 22.36 -32.52
CA ASN A 171 -24.26 21.95 -33.45
C ASN A 171 -24.63 20.45 -33.21
N ALA A 172 -25.61 19.93 -33.93
CA ALA A 172 -26.07 18.54 -33.83
C ALA A 172 -25.00 17.52 -34.23
N ALA A 173 -23.94 17.92 -34.93
CA ALA A 173 -22.80 17.09 -35.31
C ALA A 173 -21.65 17.19 -34.31
N SER A 174 -21.82 17.87 -33.16
CA SER A 174 -20.78 18.12 -32.14
C SER A 174 -19.61 18.98 -32.67
N GLU A 175 -19.88 19.86 -33.62
CA GLU A 175 -18.91 20.80 -34.19
C GLU A 175 -19.17 22.20 -33.65
N VAL A 176 -18.12 23.01 -33.60
CA VAL A 176 -18.18 24.44 -33.25
C VAL A 176 -17.84 25.26 -34.49
N LEU A 177 -18.71 26.16 -34.83
CA LEU A 177 -18.44 27.13 -35.89
C LEU A 177 -17.64 28.31 -35.31
N VAL A 178 -16.47 28.55 -35.85
CA VAL A 178 -15.57 29.64 -35.44
C VAL A 178 -15.63 30.71 -36.52
N LEU A 179 -15.80 31.95 -36.10
CA LEU A 179 -15.73 33.10 -37.01
C LEU A 179 -14.24 33.38 -37.29
N ALA A 180 -13.79 33.08 -38.49
CA ALA A 180 -12.43 33.38 -38.94
C ALA A 180 -12.33 34.85 -39.40
N ASP A 181 -11.11 35.34 -39.61
CA ASP A 181 -10.85 36.65 -40.18
C ASP A 181 -11.55 36.74 -41.55
N GLU A 182 -12.27 37.83 -41.80
CA GLU A 182 -13.11 38.12 -42.99
C GLU A 182 -14.57 37.61 -42.90
N ASP A 183 -15.16 37.49 -41.70
CA ASP A 183 -16.57 37.07 -41.50
C ASP A 183 -16.94 35.71 -42.18
N ARG A 184 -15.99 34.81 -42.34
CA ARG A 184 -16.24 33.44 -42.80
C ARG A 184 -16.40 32.50 -41.60
N LEU A 185 -17.43 31.63 -41.69
CA LEU A 185 -17.62 30.52 -40.75
C LEU A 185 -16.78 29.32 -41.22
N GLU A 186 -15.91 28.82 -40.39
CA GLU A 186 -15.14 27.57 -40.54
C GLU A 186 -15.55 26.55 -39.48
#